data_4d161d6e2015db4a89b8cab84c2bb462
#
_entry.id   4d161d6e2015db4a89b8cab84c2bb462
#
_cell.length_a   1.000
_cell.length_b   1.000
_cell.length_c   1.000
_cell.angle_alpha   90.00
_cell.angle_beta   90.00
_cell.angle_gamma   90.00
#
_symmetry.space_group_name_H-M   'P 1'
#
loop_
_entity.id
_entity.type
_entity.pdbx_description
1 polymer ?
#
loop_
_entity_poly.entity_id
_entity_poly.type
_entity_poly.pdbx_seq_one_letter_code
_entity_poly.pdbx_strand_id
1 'polypeptide(L)'
;LLQYSGEVDNPLAHYPSRDWEKLYRDVERHDSTFHFLCAPNDTHNCLLKAYVKNGVIVRVGPSFGYGKATDVYGTKASARWDPRCCQKGLAILRRIYGPRRCKTPMVRKGFLEWARGGFTRNADGSVPARFLNRGKEDWVQVDWEQAFDLVARGLVNIAKTYNGPAGAAKLKQQGYDPSMIEAMKGHGTQALKFRGGMPLLGATRIMSLYRTGNAMALLDAHLNKTGPDDAVGGRLWDNYSWHTDLPPGHPMVTGQQT
;
A
#
# COMPACT_ATOMS: atom_id res chain seq x y z
N LEU A 1 -14.37 -42.72 6.94
CA LEU A 1 -14.95 -42.88 8.30
C LEU A 1 -14.21 -43.97 9.02
N LEU A 2 -13.44 -43.61 10.02
CA LEU A 2 -12.73 -44.55 10.89
C LEU A 2 -13.77 -45.27 11.76
N GLN A 3 -13.94 -46.56 11.56
CA GLN A 3 -14.75 -47.38 12.46
C GLN A 3 -13.92 -47.71 13.67
N TYR A 4 -14.29 -47.18 14.80
CA TYR A 4 -13.77 -47.59 16.09
C TYR A 4 -14.45 -48.91 16.48
N SER A 5 -13.68 -49.97 16.58
CA SER A 5 -14.17 -51.29 16.96
C SER A 5 -13.76 -51.64 18.38
N GLY A 6 -14.51 -51.18 19.38
CA GLY A 6 -14.48 -51.78 20.67
C GLY A 6 -13.41 -51.35 21.67
N GLU A 7 -13.40 -51.93 22.82
CA GLU A 7 -12.53 -51.68 23.97
C GLU A 7 -11.07 -51.87 23.65
N VAL A 8 -10.33 -50.78 23.63
CA VAL A 8 -8.89 -50.81 23.37
C VAL A 8 -8.20 -49.85 24.29
N ASP A 9 -7.25 -50.29 25.04
CA ASP A 9 -6.41 -49.46 25.91
C ASP A 9 -5.59 -48.42 25.11
N ASN A 10 -5.30 -48.74 23.87
CA ASN A 10 -4.64 -47.82 22.93
C ASN A 10 -5.31 -47.91 21.57
N PRO A 11 -6.28 -47.03 21.29
CA PRO A 11 -6.95 -47.02 19.98
C PRO A 11 -6.02 -46.81 18.80
N LEU A 12 -4.86 -46.19 18.99
CA LEU A 12 -3.88 -45.96 17.92
C LEU A 12 -3.12 -47.24 17.50
N ALA A 13 -3.14 -48.27 18.36
CA ALA A 13 -2.50 -49.54 18.03
C ALA A 13 -3.21 -50.31 16.92
N HIS A 14 -4.49 -50.02 16.66
CA HIS A 14 -5.31 -50.66 15.63
C HIS A 14 -5.26 -50.03 14.25
N TYR A 15 -4.57 -48.91 14.09
CA TYR A 15 -4.36 -48.38 12.76
C TYR A 15 -3.33 -49.21 12.01
N PRO A 16 -3.66 -49.74 10.83
CA PRO A 16 -2.73 -50.58 10.05
C PRO A 16 -1.49 -49.79 9.59
N SER A 17 -1.61 -48.48 9.52
CA SER A 17 -0.54 -47.57 9.18
C SER A 17 -0.75 -46.20 9.82
N ARG A 18 0.34 -45.53 10.16
CA ARG A 18 0.31 -44.13 10.64
C ARG A 18 0.76 -43.16 9.54
N ASP A 19 0.66 -43.53 8.29
CA ASP A 19 1.11 -42.68 7.18
C ASP A 19 0.32 -41.37 7.06
N TRP A 20 -0.93 -41.33 7.52
CA TRP A 20 -1.71 -40.12 7.63
C TRP A 20 -1.05 -39.06 8.55
N GLU A 21 -0.34 -39.49 9.61
CA GLU A 21 0.41 -38.56 10.46
C GLU A 21 1.58 -37.93 9.69
N LYS A 22 2.22 -38.71 8.80
CA LYS A 22 3.29 -38.18 7.95
C LYS A 22 2.79 -37.07 7.04
N LEU A 23 1.59 -37.26 6.46
CA LEU A 23 0.95 -36.25 5.63
C LEU A 23 0.69 -34.96 6.43
N TYR A 24 0.13 -35.08 7.63
CA TYR A 24 -0.08 -33.93 8.52
C TYR A 24 1.22 -33.21 8.87
N ARG A 25 2.23 -33.96 9.26
CA ARG A 25 3.55 -33.42 9.58
C ARG A 25 4.20 -32.77 8.35
N ASP A 26 4.00 -33.33 7.17
CA ASP A 26 4.56 -32.81 5.94
C ASP A 26 3.89 -31.49 5.49
N VAL A 27 2.60 -31.33 5.76
CA VAL A 27 1.88 -30.05 5.55
C VAL A 27 2.49 -28.92 6.40
N GLU A 28 2.94 -29.23 7.61
CA GLU A 28 3.56 -28.26 8.53
C GLU A 28 5.07 -28.08 8.31
N ARG A 29 5.70 -28.91 7.49
CA ARG A 29 7.14 -28.79 7.19
C ARG A 29 7.43 -27.51 6.41
N HIS A 30 8.55 -26.91 6.74
CA HIS A 30 9.10 -25.75 6.04
C HIS A 30 10.62 -25.85 5.98
N ASP A 31 11.19 -25.25 4.96
CA ASP A 31 12.64 -25.25 4.72
C ASP A 31 13.28 -24.01 5.35
N SER A 32 12.56 -22.92 5.36
CA SER A 32 13.03 -21.65 5.90
C SER A 32 11.90 -20.83 6.50
N THR A 33 12.27 -19.79 7.22
CA THR A 33 11.34 -18.82 7.78
C THR A 33 11.90 -17.41 7.64
N PHE A 34 11.02 -16.43 7.53
CA PHE A 34 11.40 -15.03 7.66
C PHE A 34 10.34 -14.24 8.41
N HIS A 35 10.76 -13.12 8.97
CA HIS A 35 9.87 -12.20 9.66
C HIS A 35 9.48 -11.06 8.75
N PHE A 36 8.25 -10.57 8.85
CA PHE A 36 7.77 -9.42 8.13
C PHE A 36 6.75 -8.65 8.93
N LEU A 37 6.62 -7.37 8.63
CA LEU A 37 5.59 -6.51 9.21
C LEU A 37 4.33 -6.60 8.36
N CYS A 38 3.22 -6.92 9.02
CA CYS A 38 1.91 -6.98 8.41
C CYS A 38 1.16 -5.68 8.68
N ALA A 39 0.81 -4.95 7.64
CA ALA A 39 0.10 -3.69 7.74
C ALA A 39 -1.20 -3.61 6.90
N PRO A 40 -1.93 -4.69 6.61
CA PRO A 40 -3.17 -4.59 5.84
C PRO A 40 -4.31 -3.96 6.63
N ASN A 41 -4.11 -3.71 7.89
CA ASN A 41 -5.07 -3.13 8.82
C ASN A 41 -4.48 -1.90 9.51
N ASP A 42 -3.86 -1.06 8.72
CA ASP A 42 -3.35 0.25 9.07
C ASP A 42 -2.15 0.29 10.03
N THR A 43 -2.38 0.74 11.24
CA THR A 43 -1.35 1.12 12.20
C THR A 43 -0.66 -0.02 12.91
N HIS A 44 -1.22 -1.19 12.81
CA HIS A 44 -0.76 -2.33 13.58
C HIS A 44 0.37 -3.06 12.84
N ASN A 45 1.56 -2.59 12.90
CA ASN A 45 2.74 -3.24 12.35
C ASN A 45 3.03 -4.58 13.04
N CYS A 46 2.07 -5.52 12.92
CA CYS A 46 2.20 -6.83 13.53
C CYS A 46 3.40 -7.57 12.96
N LEU A 47 4.31 -7.97 13.83
CA LEU A 47 5.43 -8.80 13.43
C LEU A 47 4.95 -10.24 13.25
N LEU A 48 4.95 -10.68 11.99
CA LEU A 48 4.56 -12.03 11.62
C LEU A 48 5.77 -12.85 11.17
N LYS A 49 5.61 -14.16 11.24
CA LYS A 49 6.57 -15.15 10.76
C LYS A 49 5.96 -15.92 9.60
N ALA A 50 6.63 -15.88 8.47
CA ALA A 50 6.31 -16.70 7.31
C ALA A 50 7.10 -17.99 7.36
N TYR A 51 6.45 -19.10 7.02
CA TYR A 51 7.03 -20.42 6.89
C TYR A 51 7.04 -20.79 5.41
N VAL A 52 8.20 -21.08 4.89
CA VAL A 52 8.43 -21.31 3.46
C VAL A 52 8.78 -22.76 3.20
N LYS A 53 8.20 -23.34 2.16
CA LYS A 53 8.54 -24.67 1.65
C LYS A 53 8.72 -24.58 0.14
N ASN A 54 9.87 -24.99 -0.36
CA ASN A 54 10.20 -24.91 -1.78
C ASN A 54 9.96 -23.52 -2.40
N GLY A 55 10.32 -22.46 -1.69
CA GLY A 55 10.14 -21.08 -2.13
C GLY A 55 8.71 -20.54 -2.04
N VAL A 56 7.76 -21.32 -1.53
CA VAL A 56 6.36 -20.92 -1.37
C VAL A 56 6.04 -20.74 0.11
N ILE A 57 5.40 -19.64 0.48
CA ILE A 57 4.91 -19.43 1.84
C ILE A 57 3.72 -20.36 2.07
N VAL A 58 3.87 -21.31 2.95
CA VAL A 58 2.82 -22.32 3.23
C VAL A 58 2.01 -21.98 4.47
N ARG A 59 2.58 -21.18 5.38
CA ARG A 59 1.91 -20.75 6.60
C ARG A 59 2.40 -19.39 7.05
N VAL A 60 1.55 -18.65 7.71
CA VAL A 60 1.88 -17.39 8.41
C VAL A 60 1.32 -17.49 9.82
N GLY A 61 2.08 -17.02 10.78
CA GLY A 61 1.64 -16.94 12.18
C GLY A 61 2.27 -15.75 12.90
N PRO A 62 1.88 -15.50 14.14
CA PRO A 62 2.57 -14.52 14.97
C PRO A 62 4.04 -14.90 15.15
N SER A 63 4.88 -13.89 15.31
CA SER A 63 6.32 -14.09 15.49
C SER A 63 6.66 -14.41 16.95
N PHE A 64 6.18 -15.53 17.45
CA PHE A 64 6.52 -15.97 18.80
C PHE A 64 8.03 -16.19 18.95
N GLY A 65 8.58 -15.76 20.09
CA GLY A 65 9.99 -15.97 20.42
C GLY A 65 10.97 -15.06 19.67
N TYR A 66 10.50 -14.13 18.83
CA TYR A 66 11.35 -13.08 18.30
C TYR A 66 11.66 -12.09 19.41
N GLY A 67 12.87 -12.11 19.91
CA GLY A 67 13.45 -11.35 21.01
C GLY A 67 12.52 -10.42 21.77
N LYS A 68 12.42 -10.59 23.05
CA LYS A 68 11.63 -9.67 23.85
C LYS A 68 12.37 -8.34 23.94
N ALA A 69 11.74 -7.30 23.45
CA ALA A 69 12.30 -5.97 23.52
C ALA A 69 12.51 -5.56 24.99
N THR A 70 13.64 -4.98 25.25
CA THR A 70 13.91 -4.29 26.50
C THR A 70 13.69 -2.82 26.24
N ASP A 71 12.96 -2.13 27.11
CA ASP A 71 12.79 -0.70 26.98
C ASP A 71 14.09 0.06 27.33
N VAL A 72 14.07 1.38 27.19
CA VAL A 72 15.24 2.24 27.45
C VAL A 72 15.70 2.22 28.93
N TYR A 73 14.86 1.69 29.81
CA TYR A 73 15.18 1.54 31.24
C TYR A 73 15.65 0.13 31.62
N GLY A 74 15.79 -0.74 30.62
CA GLY A 74 16.20 -2.13 30.84
C GLY A 74 15.06 -3.07 31.28
N THR A 75 13.83 -2.60 31.29
CA THR A 75 12.66 -3.42 31.66
C THR A 75 12.33 -4.37 30.54
N LYS A 76 12.30 -5.66 30.83
CA LYS A 76 11.89 -6.67 29.86
C LYS A 76 10.38 -6.68 29.70
N ALA A 77 9.89 -6.78 28.48
CA ALA A 77 8.49 -7.00 28.21
C ALA A 77 7.99 -8.24 28.99
N SER A 78 6.78 -8.16 29.50
CA SER A 78 6.16 -9.27 30.22
C SER A 78 6.20 -10.56 29.41
N ALA A 79 6.39 -11.70 30.06
CA ALA A 79 6.28 -13.00 29.44
C ALA A 79 4.88 -13.25 28.80
N ARG A 80 3.89 -12.48 29.23
CA ARG A 80 2.53 -12.51 28.66
C ARG A 80 2.37 -11.68 27.40
N TRP A 81 3.36 -10.87 27.08
CA TRP A 81 3.38 -10.05 25.88
C TRP A 81 3.95 -10.86 24.72
N ASP A 82 3.11 -11.60 24.06
CA ASP A 82 3.47 -12.27 22.82
C ASP A 82 2.84 -11.56 21.63
N PRO A 83 3.56 -11.44 20.52
CA PRO A 83 3.02 -10.87 19.30
C PRO A 83 1.76 -11.63 18.87
N ARG A 84 0.71 -10.89 18.59
CA ARG A 84 -0.55 -11.44 18.09
C ARG A 84 -0.86 -10.84 16.75
N CYS A 85 -1.73 -11.49 15.99
CA CYS A 85 -2.19 -10.95 14.72
C CYS A 85 -3.68 -11.22 14.55
N CYS A 86 -4.34 -10.37 13.78
CA CYS A 86 -5.73 -10.57 13.41
C CYS A 86 -5.85 -11.60 12.27
N GLN A 87 -7.05 -12.01 12.01
CA GLN A 87 -7.37 -12.95 10.92
C GLN A 87 -6.91 -12.46 9.53
N LYS A 88 -6.86 -11.15 9.29
CA LYS A 88 -6.36 -10.59 8.01
C LYS A 88 -4.89 -10.94 7.79
N GLY A 89 -4.06 -10.83 8.84
CA GLY A 89 -2.66 -11.23 8.77
C GLY A 89 -2.49 -12.72 8.53
N LEU A 90 -3.27 -13.54 9.22
CA LEU A 90 -3.25 -15.00 9.01
C LEU A 90 -3.72 -15.40 7.62
N ALA A 91 -4.68 -14.68 7.07
CA ALA A 91 -5.25 -14.95 5.74
C ALA A 91 -4.45 -14.33 4.58
N ILE A 92 -3.30 -13.70 4.84
CA ILE A 92 -2.55 -12.96 3.82
C ILE A 92 -2.12 -13.84 2.64
N LEU A 93 -1.91 -15.13 2.89
CA LEU A 93 -1.59 -16.11 1.84
C LEU A 93 -2.65 -16.18 0.75
N ARG A 94 -3.93 -16.04 1.11
CA ARG A 94 -5.03 -16.03 0.16
C ARG A 94 -4.99 -14.80 -0.76
N ARG A 95 -4.37 -13.72 -0.32
CA ARG A 95 -4.12 -12.54 -1.16
C ARG A 95 -2.88 -12.70 -2.02
N ILE A 96 -1.81 -13.27 -1.46
CA ILE A 96 -0.54 -13.46 -2.18
C ILE A 96 -0.70 -14.44 -3.33
N TYR A 97 -1.36 -15.57 -3.10
CA TYR A 97 -1.51 -16.66 -4.07
C TYR A 97 -2.92 -16.77 -4.66
N GLY A 98 -3.80 -15.86 -4.31
CA GLY A 98 -5.17 -15.88 -4.79
C GLY A 98 -5.29 -15.58 -6.29
N PRO A 99 -6.30 -16.14 -6.96
CA PRO A 99 -6.50 -15.96 -8.40
C PRO A 99 -6.81 -14.52 -8.80
N ARG A 100 -7.24 -13.69 -7.83
CA ARG A 100 -7.55 -12.26 -8.05
C ARG A 100 -6.36 -11.34 -7.83
N ARG A 101 -5.17 -11.88 -7.55
CA ARG A 101 -3.99 -11.04 -7.37
C ARG A 101 -3.59 -10.39 -8.68
N CYS A 102 -3.49 -9.08 -8.68
CA CYS A 102 -2.87 -8.35 -9.79
C CYS A 102 -1.36 -8.65 -9.79
N LYS A 103 -0.87 -9.27 -10.86
CA LYS A 103 0.55 -9.65 -11.00
C LYS A 103 1.38 -8.58 -11.71
N THR A 104 0.73 -7.73 -12.47
CA THR A 104 1.33 -6.65 -13.26
C THR A 104 0.53 -5.37 -13.04
N PRO A 105 1.15 -4.20 -13.23
CA PRO A 105 0.41 -2.94 -13.26
C PRO A 105 -0.69 -2.97 -14.32
N MET A 106 -1.79 -2.32 -14.02
CA MET A 106 -2.92 -2.18 -14.94
C MET A 106 -3.29 -0.72 -15.06
N VAL A 107 -3.51 -0.29 -16.27
CA VAL A 107 -3.85 1.10 -16.62
C VAL A 107 -5.18 1.13 -17.34
N ARG A 108 -6.03 2.11 -17.05
CA ARG A 108 -7.28 2.32 -17.78
C ARG A 108 -6.97 2.58 -19.26
N LYS A 109 -7.73 1.97 -20.16
CA LYS A 109 -7.56 2.11 -21.61
C LYS A 109 -7.58 3.57 -22.05
N GLY A 110 -8.56 4.33 -21.61
CA GLY A 110 -8.67 5.76 -21.94
C GLY A 110 -7.50 6.59 -21.43
N PHE A 111 -6.95 6.28 -20.24
CA PHE A 111 -5.75 6.96 -19.76
C PHE A 111 -4.54 6.63 -20.63
N LEU A 112 -4.37 5.37 -21.02
CA LEU A 112 -3.28 4.94 -21.89
C LEU A 112 -3.35 5.60 -23.27
N GLU A 113 -4.55 5.68 -23.85
CA GLU A 113 -4.79 6.36 -25.12
C GLU A 113 -4.50 7.87 -25.02
N TRP A 114 -4.93 8.50 -23.93
CA TRP A 114 -4.66 9.90 -23.67
C TRP A 114 -3.15 10.17 -23.52
N ALA A 115 -2.44 9.32 -22.82
CA ALA A 115 -1.00 9.41 -22.65
C ALA A 115 -0.25 9.22 -23.99
N ARG A 116 -0.67 8.26 -24.82
CA ARG A 116 -0.14 8.04 -26.18
C ARG A 116 -0.40 9.24 -27.08
N GLY A 117 -1.52 9.90 -26.93
CA GLY A 117 -1.85 11.16 -27.60
C GLY A 117 -1.17 12.40 -27.03
N GLY A 118 -0.12 12.25 -26.17
CA GLY A 118 0.64 13.34 -25.62
C GLY A 118 -0.07 14.12 -24.51
N PHE A 119 -1.04 13.54 -23.84
CA PHE A 119 -1.84 14.19 -22.80
C PHE A 119 -2.52 15.47 -23.28
N THR A 120 -3.07 15.46 -24.49
CA THR A 120 -3.80 16.59 -25.08
C THR A 120 -4.96 17.04 -24.19
N ARG A 121 -5.16 18.35 -24.09
CA ARG A 121 -6.18 18.95 -23.26
C ARG A 121 -7.07 19.89 -24.07
N ASN A 122 -8.27 20.11 -23.57
CA ASN A 122 -9.14 21.18 -24.08
C ASN A 122 -8.54 22.56 -23.82
N ALA A 123 -9.07 23.59 -24.44
CA ALA A 123 -8.57 24.97 -24.31
C ALA A 123 -8.58 25.45 -22.85
N ASP A 124 -9.59 25.06 -22.08
CA ASP A 124 -9.70 25.35 -20.64
C ASP A 124 -8.77 24.51 -19.75
N GLY A 125 -7.97 23.63 -20.34
CA GLY A 125 -7.06 22.74 -19.61
C GLY A 125 -7.70 21.45 -19.10
N SER A 126 -8.99 21.23 -19.29
CA SER A 126 -9.67 20.00 -18.89
C SER A 126 -9.26 18.82 -19.76
N VAL A 127 -9.44 17.61 -19.22
CA VAL A 127 -9.23 16.37 -19.98
C VAL A 127 -10.42 16.14 -20.91
N PRO A 128 -10.20 15.80 -22.20
CA PRO A 128 -11.32 15.51 -23.10
C PRO A 128 -12.22 14.39 -22.57
N ALA A 129 -13.53 14.61 -22.62
CA ALA A 129 -14.53 13.70 -22.03
C ALA A 129 -14.39 12.24 -22.46
N ARG A 130 -13.93 11.99 -23.70
CA ARG A 130 -13.72 10.63 -24.23
C ARG A 130 -12.73 9.80 -23.40
N PHE A 131 -11.87 10.42 -22.61
CA PHE A 131 -10.90 9.74 -21.74
C PHE A 131 -11.36 9.60 -20.27
N LEU A 132 -12.55 10.11 -19.94
CA LEU A 132 -13.08 10.13 -18.57
C LEU A 132 -14.06 8.99 -18.27
N ASN A 133 -13.91 7.84 -18.94
CA ASN A 133 -14.80 6.70 -18.79
C ASN A 133 -14.42 5.75 -17.64
N ARG A 134 -14.00 6.32 -16.52
CA ARG A 134 -13.62 5.51 -15.34
C ARG A 134 -14.78 4.59 -14.91
N GLY A 135 -14.47 3.30 -14.76
CA GLY A 135 -15.44 2.26 -14.41
C GLY A 135 -16.28 1.72 -15.58
N LYS A 136 -16.12 2.27 -16.79
CA LYS A 136 -16.86 1.86 -17.98
C LYS A 136 -15.95 1.42 -19.15
N GLU A 137 -14.67 1.30 -18.89
CA GLU A 137 -13.65 0.94 -19.88
C GLU A 137 -12.77 -0.20 -19.36
N ASP A 138 -12.07 -0.84 -20.27
CA ASP A 138 -11.17 -1.94 -19.96
C ASP A 138 -9.89 -1.48 -19.25
N TRP A 139 -9.28 -2.42 -18.55
CA TRP A 139 -7.96 -2.29 -17.99
C TRP A 139 -6.95 -2.97 -18.90
N VAL A 140 -5.84 -2.28 -19.17
CA VAL A 140 -4.74 -2.78 -19.99
C VAL A 140 -3.56 -3.10 -19.09
N GLN A 141 -3.01 -4.29 -19.21
CA GLN A 141 -1.78 -4.66 -18.52
C GLN A 141 -0.60 -3.94 -19.18
N VAL A 142 0.28 -3.42 -18.34
CA VAL A 142 1.54 -2.77 -18.74
C VAL A 142 2.68 -3.32 -17.88
N ASP A 143 3.91 -3.16 -18.32
CA ASP A 143 5.05 -3.43 -17.47
C ASP A 143 5.30 -2.29 -16.45
N TRP A 144 6.21 -2.51 -15.51
CA TRP A 144 6.51 -1.54 -14.45
C TRP A 144 7.13 -0.26 -14.99
N GLU A 145 8.01 -0.34 -15.99
CA GLU A 145 8.65 0.82 -16.59
C GLU A 145 7.63 1.72 -17.30
N GLN A 146 6.73 1.10 -18.06
CA GLN A 146 5.60 1.81 -18.67
C GLN A 146 4.70 2.45 -17.62
N ALA A 147 4.41 1.74 -16.53
CA ALA A 147 3.58 2.29 -15.47
C ALA A 147 4.24 3.53 -14.82
N PHE A 148 5.52 3.46 -14.52
CA PHE A 148 6.27 4.58 -13.95
C PHE A 148 6.35 5.77 -14.92
N ASP A 149 6.65 5.54 -16.19
CA ASP A 149 6.66 6.60 -17.22
C ASP A 149 5.30 7.29 -17.32
N LEU A 150 4.22 6.50 -17.42
CA LEU A 150 2.86 7.02 -17.52
C LEU A 150 2.49 7.90 -16.32
N VAL A 151 2.82 7.47 -15.10
CA VAL A 151 2.55 8.25 -13.87
C VAL A 151 3.39 9.53 -13.87
N ALA A 152 4.68 9.43 -14.13
CA ALA A 152 5.57 10.58 -14.12
C ALA A 152 5.15 11.63 -15.15
N ARG A 153 4.89 11.22 -16.40
CA ARG A 153 4.40 12.11 -17.46
C ARG A 153 3.06 12.73 -17.14
N GLY A 154 2.14 11.96 -16.54
CA GLY A 154 0.85 12.47 -16.09
C GLY A 154 1.00 13.58 -15.05
N LEU A 155 1.85 13.38 -14.02
CA LEU A 155 2.13 14.38 -12.98
C LEU A 155 2.78 15.64 -13.58
N VAL A 156 3.79 15.48 -14.44
CA VAL A 156 4.46 16.58 -15.14
C VAL A 156 3.46 17.35 -16.01
N ASN A 157 2.56 16.64 -16.71
CA ASN A 157 1.54 17.29 -17.54
C ASN A 157 0.60 18.16 -16.69
N ILE A 158 0.16 17.70 -15.53
CA ILE A 158 -0.67 18.50 -14.62
C ILE A 158 0.07 19.75 -14.15
N ALA A 159 1.29 19.58 -13.65
CA ALA A 159 2.11 20.69 -13.19
C ALA A 159 2.30 21.76 -14.30
N LYS A 160 2.70 21.33 -15.50
CA LYS A 160 2.85 22.24 -16.65
C LYS A 160 1.56 22.94 -17.06
N THR A 161 0.45 22.22 -17.07
CA THR A 161 -0.86 22.75 -17.51
C THR A 161 -1.34 23.90 -16.63
N TYR A 162 -1.13 23.78 -15.33
CA TYR A 162 -1.64 24.72 -14.34
C TYR A 162 -0.56 25.66 -13.77
N ASN A 163 0.58 25.78 -14.42
CA ASN A 163 1.65 26.68 -14.01
C ASN A 163 1.43 28.11 -14.51
N GLY A 164 1.78 29.08 -13.68
CA GLY A 164 1.74 30.50 -13.99
C GLY A 164 0.35 31.08 -14.18
N PRO A 165 0.26 32.34 -14.67
CA PRO A 165 -1.01 33.03 -14.87
C PRO A 165 -1.96 32.32 -15.84
N ALA A 166 -1.43 31.71 -16.89
CA ALA A 166 -2.23 30.96 -17.85
C ALA A 166 -2.84 29.70 -17.22
N GLY A 167 -2.11 29.05 -16.32
CA GLY A 167 -2.61 27.91 -15.54
C GLY A 167 -3.73 28.32 -14.58
N ALA A 168 -3.55 29.45 -13.90
CA ALA A 168 -4.59 30.02 -13.03
C ALA A 168 -5.88 30.35 -13.79
N ALA A 169 -5.76 30.94 -14.98
CA ALA A 169 -6.89 31.25 -15.86
C ALA A 169 -7.67 29.97 -16.24
N LYS A 170 -6.98 28.90 -16.58
CA LYS A 170 -7.60 27.59 -16.90
C LYS A 170 -8.38 27.02 -15.72
N LEU A 171 -7.80 27.08 -14.52
CA LEU A 171 -8.50 26.62 -13.31
C LEU A 171 -9.77 27.43 -13.05
N LYS A 172 -9.70 28.74 -13.23
CA LYS A 172 -10.86 29.61 -13.12
C LYS A 172 -11.96 29.26 -14.13
N GLN A 173 -11.61 29.02 -15.39
CA GLN A 173 -12.54 28.57 -16.43
C GLN A 173 -13.20 27.24 -16.09
N GLN A 174 -12.50 26.36 -15.42
CA GLN A 174 -13.04 25.08 -14.94
C GLN A 174 -13.89 25.19 -13.67
N GLY A 175 -14.07 26.40 -13.13
CA GLY A 175 -14.90 26.65 -11.95
C GLY A 175 -14.24 26.29 -10.60
N TYR A 176 -12.92 26.21 -10.54
CA TYR A 176 -12.23 26.03 -9.26
C TYR A 176 -12.31 27.28 -8.39
N ASP A 177 -12.33 27.08 -7.07
CA ASP A 177 -12.43 28.15 -6.09
C ASP A 177 -11.28 29.17 -6.23
N PRO A 178 -11.59 30.46 -6.36
CA PRO A 178 -10.58 31.51 -6.52
C PRO A 178 -9.56 31.56 -5.39
N SER A 179 -9.97 31.33 -4.14
CA SER A 179 -9.06 31.34 -3.00
C SER A 179 -8.04 30.21 -3.06
N MET A 180 -8.46 29.06 -3.57
CA MET A 180 -7.57 27.92 -3.79
C MET A 180 -6.59 28.18 -4.94
N ILE A 181 -7.01 28.87 -5.97
CA ILE A 181 -6.14 29.26 -7.10
C ILE A 181 -5.10 30.28 -6.63
N GLU A 182 -5.51 31.27 -5.85
CA GLU A 182 -4.61 32.27 -5.26
C GLU A 182 -3.58 31.62 -4.33
N ALA A 183 -4.01 30.66 -3.50
CA ALA A 183 -3.14 29.92 -2.62
C ALA A 183 -2.05 29.13 -3.35
N MET A 184 -2.23 28.81 -4.63
CA MET A 184 -1.20 28.16 -5.45
C MET A 184 -0.06 29.11 -5.84
N LYS A 185 -0.27 30.43 -5.77
CA LYS A 185 0.73 31.46 -6.13
C LYS A 185 1.36 31.23 -7.51
N GLY A 186 0.62 30.65 -8.44
CA GLY A 186 1.11 30.34 -9.79
C GLY A 186 1.97 29.07 -9.91
N HIS A 187 2.20 28.36 -8.83
CA HIS A 187 2.98 27.12 -8.87
C HIS A 187 2.12 25.92 -9.31
N GLY A 188 2.31 25.45 -10.52
CA GLY A 188 1.49 24.37 -11.10
C GLY A 188 1.59 23.03 -10.35
N THR A 189 2.68 22.77 -9.66
CA THR A 189 2.85 21.60 -8.77
C THR A 189 1.88 21.63 -7.60
N GLN A 190 1.40 22.79 -7.19
CA GLN A 190 0.38 22.95 -6.13
C GLN A 190 -1.02 22.47 -6.56
N ALA A 191 -1.25 22.21 -7.85
CA ALA A 191 -2.45 21.51 -8.31
C ALA A 191 -2.46 20.04 -7.88
N LEU A 192 -1.31 19.48 -7.54
CA LEU A 192 -1.16 18.11 -7.09
C LEU A 192 -1.26 18.02 -5.57
N LYS A 193 -2.16 17.17 -5.10
CA LYS A 193 -2.33 16.89 -3.67
C LYS A 193 -2.05 15.42 -3.40
N PHE A 194 -0.97 15.17 -2.68
CA PHE A 194 -0.60 13.84 -2.24
C PHE A 194 -1.15 13.61 -0.83
N ARG A 195 -1.89 12.53 -0.67
CA ARG A 195 -2.43 12.15 0.62
C ARG A 195 -1.70 10.93 1.15
N GLY A 196 -1.11 11.07 2.31
CA GLY A 196 -0.68 9.93 3.10
C GLY A 196 -1.91 9.20 3.65
N GLY A 197 -1.87 7.90 3.61
CA GLY A 197 -2.87 7.03 4.25
C GLY A 197 -2.18 6.17 5.28
N MET A 198 -2.97 5.59 6.16
CA MET A 198 -2.54 4.82 7.31
C MET A 198 -1.69 3.58 7.01
N PRO A 199 -2.01 2.76 5.98
CA PRO A 199 -1.46 1.41 5.93
C PRO A 199 0.03 1.34 5.68
N LEU A 200 0.76 2.34 5.75
CA LEU A 200 2.20 2.28 5.50
C LEU A 200 2.93 3.22 6.46
N LEU A 201 2.71 3.06 7.73
CA LEU A 201 3.43 3.82 8.74
C LEU A 201 4.92 3.53 8.82
N GLY A 202 5.39 2.59 8.03
CA GLY A 202 6.81 2.32 7.92
C GLY A 202 7.59 3.51 7.33
N ALA A 203 8.86 3.59 7.64
CA ALA A 203 9.79 4.57 7.10
C ALA A 203 9.70 4.69 5.57
N THR A 204 9.41 3.59 4.89
CA THR A 204 9.29 3.54 3.43
C THR A 204 8.20 4.48 2.89
N ARG A 205 7.03 4.55 3.53
CA ARG A 205 5.95 5.45 3.11
C ARG A 205 6.33 6.91 3.32
N ILE A 206 6.81 7.22 4.49
CA ILE A 206 7.20 8.60 4.86
C ILE A 206 8.29 9.07 3.89
N MET A 207 9.33 8.28 3.72
CA MET A 207 10.42 8.61 2.80
C MET A 207 9.96 8.73 1.35
N SER A 208 9.03 7.88 0.90
CA SER A 208 8.47 7.96 -0.46
C SER A 208 7.68 9.25 -0.68
N LEU A 209 6.89 9.68 0.30
CA LEU A 209 6.12 10.93 0.24
C LEU A 209 7.06 12.14 0.20
N TYR A 210 8.05 12.19 1.07
CA TYR A 210 9.05 13.27 1.08
C TYR A 210 9.86 13.30 -0.23
N ARG A 211 10.29 12.13 -0.70
CA ARG A 211 11.01 12.04 -1.99
C ARG A 211 10.15 12.55 -3.15
N THR A 212 8.86 12.19 -3.16
CA THR A 212 7.91 12.70 -4.17
C THR A 212 7.75 14.22 -4.04
N GLY A 213 7.60 14.73 -2.82
CA GLY A 213 7.55 16.18 -2.55
C GLY A 213 8.77 16.91 -3.08
N ASN A 214 9.98 16.41 -2.79
CA ASN A 214 11.22 16.97 -3.28
C ASN A 214 11.33 16.93 -4.81
N ALA A 215 10.92 15.83 -5.44
CA ALA A 215 10.89 15.73 -6.90
C ALA A 215 9.93 16.76 -7.52
N MET A 216 8.79 17.02 -6.87
CA MET A 216 7.88 18.06 -7.32
C MET A 216 8.46 19.46 -7.12
N ALA A 217 9.21 19.72 -6.05
CA ALA A 217 9.91 20.99 -5.85
C ALA A 217 10.98 21.22 -6.94
N LEU A 218 11.75 20.21 -7.29
CA LEU A 218 12.70 20.28 -8.40
C LEU A 218 12.01 20.57 -9.74
N LEU A 219 10.84 19.95 -9.98
CA LEU A 219 10.03 20.25 -11.15
C LEU A 219 9.53 21.69 -11.14
N ASP A 220 9.08 22.19 -10.01
CA ASP A 220 8.63 23.57 -9.84
C ASP A 220 9.75 24.58 -10.13
N ALA A 221 10.93 24.37 -9.54
CA ALA A 221 12.12 25.17 -9.80
C ALA A 221 12.46 25.21 -11.30
N HIS A 222 12.37 24.07 -11.97
CA HIS A 222 12.59 23.98 -13.40
C HIS A 222 11.55 24.78 -14.21
N LEU A 223 10.27 24.67 -13.87
CA LEU A 223 9.17 25.33 -14.58
C LEU A 223 9.21 26.85 -14.40
N ASN A 224 9.49 27.31 -13.19
CA ASN A 224 9.43 28.73 -12.81
C ASN A 224 10.80 29.43 -12.87
N LYS A 225 11.87 28.69 -13.15
CA LYS A 225 13.25 29.21 -13.19
C LYS A 225 13.67 29.85 -11.85
N THR A 226 13.24 29.26 -10.75
CA THR A 226 13.54 29.73 -9.40
C THR A 226 14.68 28.93 -8.78
N GLY A 227 15.27 29.48 -7.70
CA GLY A 227 16.22 28.76 -6.87
C GLY A 227 15.55 27.69 -6.02
N PRO A 228 16.34 26.82 -5.36
CA PRO A 228 15.79 25.75 -4.52
C PRO A 228 15.00 26.28 -3.31
N ASP A 229 15.35 27.45 -2.80
CA ASP A 229 14.69 28.05 -1.63
C ASP A 229 13.29 28.59 -1.95
N ASP A 230 13.03 28.94 -3.21
CA ASP A 230 11.75 29.44 -3.69
C ASP A 230 10.88 28.35 -4.36
N ALA A 231 11.41 27.14 -4.45
CA ALA A 231 10.73 26.03 -5.09
C ALA A 231 9.62 25.47 -4.20
N VAL A 232 8.47 25.23 -4.80
CA VAL A 232 7.28 24.72 -4.10
C VAL A 232 6.89 23.34 -4.63
N GLY A 233 6.91 22.35 -3.77
CA GLY A 233 6.48 20.98 -4.10
C GLY A 233 4.96 20.83 -4.21
N GLY A 234 4.52 19.62 -4.46
CA GLY A 234 3.11 19.26 -4.36
C GLY A 234 2.59 19.41 -2.94
N ARG A 235 1.28 19.57 -2.79
CA ARG A 235 0.65 19.61 -1.47
C ARG A 235 0.74 18.23 -0.83
N LEU A 236 1.43 18.15 0.29
CA LEU A 236 1.47 16.94 1.10
C LEU A 236 0.45 17.07 2.23
N TRP A 237 -0.39 16.08 2.37
CA TRP A 237 -1.29 16.00 3.49
C TRP A 237 -1.27 14.59 4.06
N ASP A 238 -0.77 14.47 5.25
CA ASP A 238 -0.87 13.27 6.05
C ASP A 238 -2.10 13.39 6.96
N ASN A 239 -3.10 12.58 6.70
CA ASN A 239 -4.31 12.55 7.51
C ASN A 239 -4.24 11.49 8.63
N TYR A 240 -3.05 11.05 8.95
CA TYR A 240 -2.83 10.06 10.01
C TYR A 240 -3.44 10.46 11.35
N SER A 241 -3.26 11.72 11.75
CA SER A 241 -3.80 12.26 12.99
C SER A 241 -5.33 12.31 13.05
N TRP A 242 -6.00 12.14 11.92
CA TRP A 242 -7.46 12.11 11.84
C TRP A 242 -8.05 10.71 11.90
N HIS A 243 -7.20 9.71 11.82
CA HIS A 243 -7.61 8.34 11.98
C HIS A 243 -7.71 8.01 13.46
N THR A 244 -8.90 7.66 13.85
CA THR A 244 -9.22 7.12 15.17
C THR A 244 -8.72 5.69 15.37
N ASP A 245 -7.73 5.29 14.60
CA ASP A 245 -6.98 4.07 14.86
C ASP A 245 -6.13 4.21 16.09
N LEU A 246 -6.31 5.34 16.70
CA LEU A 246 -5.87 5.50 18.06
C LEU A 246 -6.51 4.42 18.90
N PRO A 247 -5.71 3.64 19.60
CA PRO A 247 -6.22 2.71 20.56
C PRO A 247 -7.20 3.42 21.50
N PRO A 248 -8.28 2.83 21.93
CA PRO A 248 -8.54 1.39 21.98
C PRO A 248 -9.48 0.85 20.90
N GLY A 249 -10.01 1.68 20.03
CA GLY A 249 -11.08 1.26 19.11
C GLY A 249 -10.66 0.17 18.15
N HIS A 250 -9.53 0.31 17.51
CA HIS A 250 -9.07 -0.65 16.50
C HIS A 250 -8.72 -2.03 17.07
N PRO A 251 -7.95 -2.13 18.16
CA PRO A 251 -7.71 -3.42 18.81
C PRO A 251 -8.98 -4.13 19.24
N MET A 252 -9.97 -3.40 19.70
CA MET A 252 -11.26 -3.98 20.09
C MET A 252 -12.03 -4.57 18.91
N VAL A 253 -12.00 -3.89 17.76
CA VAL A 253 -12.72 -4.35 16.56
C VAL A 253 -11.97 -5.46 15.84
N THR A 254 -10.65 -5.41 15.82
CA THR A 254 -9.81 -6.34 15.06
C THR A 254 -9.24 -7.48 15.90
N GLY A 255 -9.38 -7.43 17.21
CA GLY A 255 -8.78 -8.39 18.12
C GLY A 255 -7.25 -8.32 18.20
N GLN A 256 -6.66 -7.23 17.75
CA GLN A 256 -5.22 -7.01 17.85
C GLN A 256 -4.83 -6.44 19.19
N GLN A 257 -3.71 -6.89 19.71
CA GLN A 257 -3.02 -6.23 20.81
C GLN A 257 -1.89 -5.37 20.25
N THR A 258 -1.92 -4.10 20.57
CA THR A 258 -0.82 -3.17 20.35
C THR A 258 0.20 -3.26 21.45
#